data_49405e25678935e497a8a1deb1727cac
#
_entry.id   49405e25678935e497a8a1deb1727cac
#
_cell.length_a   1.000
_cell.length_b   1.000
_cell.length_c   1.000
_cell.angle_alpha   90.00
_cell.angle_beta   90.00
_cell.angle_gamma   90.00
#
_symmetry.space_group_name_H-M   'P 1'
#
loop_
_entity.id
_entity.type
_entity.pdbx_description
1 polymer ?
#
loop_
_entity_poly.entity_id
_entity_poly.type
_entity_poly.pdbx_seq_one_letter_code
_entity_poly.pdbx_strand_id
1 'polypeptide(L)'
;MTIAVLAVVVIGFALLERKWAAYVLNALTIHTAWDNRLAQPDQPVTQSVTVENHSRLVIPFVRLVLGYPDEAKPALDEQWQKQYYRSNILSWNAEYRMTIRGRRSVTQQVTMTFGERGVYNAGGYHLSAGDLLGFRESKCHGDGRSIVVMPRHSKQKTALDAVGGFIGDVSVKRFILEDPILTTGFRDYTGREPMRAISWTRTAQAGALQVKQYDYTAERHIVVLLNVEGADEQQFEECLRLTRSVCEKLEQKKIPYGFRTNGNLPGPVGKVTTMVEGLGLQHLNTILYGLGSADGTCFHSFRYLVRQTLRTRKSSEAYIVITPDDKGSVHTCIQELSNAVGTPICVLRGCEGVDGQ
;
A
#
# COMPACT_ATOMS: atom_id res chain seq x y z
N MET A 1 -37.76 38.96 49.80
CA MET A 1 -37.41 39.50 48.46
C MET A 1 -36.01 39.10 48.01
N THR A 2 -34.97 39.19 48.81
CA THR A 2 -33.60 38.83 48.48
C THR A 2 -33.39 37.37 48.08
N ILE A 3 -34.04 36.42 48.78
CA ILE A 3 -33.94 34.99 48.47
C ILE A 3 -34.57 34.63 47.11
N ALA A 4 -35.69 35.23 46.77
CA ALA A 4 -36.35 35.02 45.48
C ALA A 4 -35.53 35.59 44.31
N VAL A 5 -34.88 36.75 44.49
CA VAL A 5 -33.98 37.32 43.47
C VAL A 5 -32.74 36.43 43.30
N LEU A 6 -32.14 35.92 44.39
CA LEU A 6 -31.01 35.03 44.34
C LEU A 6 -31.38 33.71 43.61
N ALA A 7 -32.55 33.12 43.90
CA ALA A 7 -33.01 31.94 43.22
C ALA A 7 -33.23 32.15 41.72
N VAL A 8 -33.77 33.27 41.30
CA VAL A 8 -33.94 33.62 39.87
C VAL A 8 -32.57 33.78 39.17
N VAL A 9 -31.61 34.40 39.84
CA VAL A 9 -30.25 34.56 39.29
C VAL A 9 -29.55 33.18 39.12
N VAL A 10 -29.67 32.33 40.12
CA VAL A 10 -29.08 30.95 40.07
C VAL A 10 -29.74 30.10 39.00
N ILE A 11 -31.06 30.14 38.85
CA ILE A 11 -31.80 29.43 37.82
C ILE A 11 -31.44 29.98 36.43
N GLY A 12 -31.41 31.29 36.29
CA GLY A 12 -31.02 31.94 35.02
C GLY A 12 -29.59 31.56 34.59
N PHE A 13 -28.69 31.55 35.54
CA PHE A 13 -27.30 31.10 35.33
C PHE A 13 -27.22 29.64 34.95
N ALA A 14 -27.92 28.73 35.63
CA ALA A 14 -27.97 27.31 35.30
C ALA A 14 -28.55 27.03 33.89
N LEU A 15 -29.55 27.80 33.47
CA LEU A 15 -30.11 27.71 32.12
C LEU A 15 -29.15 28.25 31.05
N LEU A 16 -28.41 29.32 31.35
CA LEU A 16 -27.37 29.88 30.48
C LEU A 16 -26.25 28.85 30.28
N GLU A 17 -25.77 28.25 31.34
CA GLU A 17 -24.72 27.21 31.27
C GLU A 17 -25.17 25.98 30.48
N ARG A 18 -26.40 25.54 30.62
CA ARG A 18 -26.95 24.43 29.84
C ARG A 18 -26.96 24.72 28.35
N LYS A 19 -27.36 25.93 27.95
CA LYS A 19 -27.32 26.38 26.55
C LYS A 19 -25.86 26.55 26.05
N TRP A 20 -24.97 27.05 26.91
CA TRP A 20 -23.58 27.24 26.63
C TRP A 20 -22.87 25.90 26.32
N ALA A 21 -23.04 24.88 27.13
CA ALA A 21 -22.40 23.58 26.94
C ALA A 21 -22.81 22.92 25.61
N ALA A 22 -24.09 23.03 25.21
CA ALA A 22 -24.57 22.55 23.91
C ALA A 22 -24.02 23.39 22.73
N TYR A 23 -23.96 24.71 22.91
CA TYR A 23 -23.43 25.62 21.88
C TYR A 23 -21.95 25.39 21.61
N VAL A 24 -21.15 25.16 22.67
CA VAL A 24 -19.70 24.97 22.58
C VAL A 24 -19.34 23.74 21.75
N LEU A 25 -20.02 22.61 21.95
CA LEU A 25 -19.75 21.41 21.14
C LEU A 25 -20.07 21.60 19.67
N ASN A 26 -21.21 22.24 19.39
CA ASN A 26 -21.60 22.52 17.99
C ASN A 26 -20.68 23.52 17.30
N ALA A 27 -19.93 24.31 18.07
CA ALA A 27 -18.95 25.27 17.56
C ALA A 27 -17.56 24.68 17.34
N LEU A 28 -17.31 23.46 17.81
CA LEU A 28 -16.03 22.76 17.64
C LEU A 28 -16.11 21.75 16.48
N THR A 29 -15.13 21.81 15.60
CA THR A 29 -14.90 20.80 14.56
C THR A 29 -13.53 20.18 14.74
N ILE A 30 -13.43 18.89 14.42
CA ILE A 30 -12.17 18.14 14.51
C ILE A 30 -11.82 17.63 13.14
N HIS A 31 -10.59 17.91 12.74
CA HIS A 31 -9.98 17.38 11.52
C HIS A 31 -8.78 16.52 11.88
N THR A 32 -8.80 15.26 11.43
CA THR A 32 -7.68 14.33 11.63
C THR A 32 -7.08 13.98 10.29
N ALA A 33 -5.76 14.04 10.19
CA ALA A 33 -5.04 13.68 8.98
C ALA A 33 -3.74 12.95 9.33
N TRP A 34 -3.41 11.93 8.56
CA TRP A 34 -2.10 11.29 8.56
C TRP A 34 -1.23 11.98 7.51
N ASP A 35 0.06 12.17 7.81
CA ASP A 35 1.06 12.63 6.84
C ASP A 35 1.20 11.64 5.67
N ASN A 36 1.12 10.35 5.99
CA ASN A 36 1.08 9.28 5.00
C ASN A 36 0.08 8.20 5.40
N ARG A 37 -0.77 7.77 4.48
CA ARG A 37 -1.73 6.68 4.70
C ARG A 37 -1.11 5.28 4.54
N LEU A 38 0.07 5.20 3.94
CA LEU A 38 0.85 3.99 3.76
C LEU A 38 2.15 4.13 4.53
N ALA A 39 2.24 3.48 5.69
CA ALA A 39 3.39 3.54 6.57
C ALA A 39 4.39 2.42 6.29
N GLN A 40 5.65 2.71 6.53
CA GLN A 40 6.70 1.68 6.57
C GLN A 40 6.83 1.11 7.99
N PRO A 41 7.09 -0.21 8.14
CA PRO A 41 7.36 -0.78 9.45
C PRO A 41 8.54 -0.08 10.14
N ASP A 42 8.43 0.14 11.46
CA ASP A 42 9.44 0.78 12.32
C ASP A 42 9.83 2.21 11.93
N GLN A 43 9.12 2.84 10.99
CA GLN A 43 9.31 4.25 10.69
C GLN A 43 8.26 5.12 11.39
N PRO A 44 8.65 6.30 11.87
CA PRO A 44 7.73 7.22 12.52
C PRO A 44 6.72 7.77 11.51
N VAL A 45 5.45 7.77 11.91
CA VAL A 45 4.33 8.35 11.16
C VAL A 45 3.65 9.37 12.06
N THR A 46 3.32 10.53 11.51
CA THR A 46 2.71 11.61 12.27
C THR A 46 1.25 11.79 11.90
N GLN A 47 0.40 11.81 12.92
CA GLN A 47 -0.98 12.22 12.82
C GLN A 47 -1.11 13.65 13.30
N SER A 48 -1.75 14.50 12.51
CA SER A 48 -2.17 15.84 12.90
C SER A 48 -3.65 15.83 13.25
N VAL A 49 -3.99 16.34 14.43
CA VAL A 49 -5.35 16.50 14.92
C VAL A 49 -5.59 17.97 15.19
N THR A 50 -6.44 18.58 14.39
CA THR A 50 -6.77 20.00 14.49
C THR A 50 -8.17 20.15 15.06
N VAL A 51 -8.29 20.91 16.14
CA VAL A 51 -9.57 21.31 16.73
C VAL A 51 -9.81 22.79 16.42
N GLU A 52 -10.90 23.08 15.73
CA GLU A 52 -11.27 24.42 15.30
C GLU A 52 -12.47 24.94 16.10
N ASN A 53 -12.37 26.17 16.56
CA ASN A 53 -13.47 26.88 17.23
C ASN A 53 -14.09 27.90 16.27
N HIS A 54 -15.26 27.59 15.73
CA HIS A 54 -16.01 28.47 14.83
C HIS A 54 -16.76 29.60 15.55
N SER A 55 -16.88 29.53 16.88
CA SER A 55 -17.51 30.58 17.66
C SER A 55 -16.62 31.82 17.77
N ARG A 56 -17.22 32.93 18.19
CA ARG A 56 -16.48 34.16 18.56
C ARG A 56 -15.94 34.12 19.98
N LEU A 57 -16.35 33.13 20.76
CA LEU A 57 -16.10 33.06 22.19
C LEU A 57 -14.89 32.16 22.47
N VAL A 58 -14.22 32.42 23.56
CA VAL A 58 -13.11 31.55 24.05
C VAL A 58 -13.71 30.34 24.70
N ILE A 59 -13.22 29.15 24.37
CA ILE A 59 -13.58 27.90 25.04
C ILE A 59 -12.42 27.50 25.93
N PRO A 60 -12.56 27.70 27.27
CA PRO A 60 -11.40 27.58 28.19
C PRO A 60 -11.02 26.14 28.49
N PHE A 61 -11.97 25.23 28.52
CA PHE A 61 -11.75 23.86 28.94
C PHE A 61 -12.10 22.87 27.81
N VAL A 62 -11.13 22.58 26.98
CA VAL A 62 -11.22 21.54 25.95
C VAL A 62 -10.25 20.42 26.32
N ARG A 63 -10.80 19.22 26.49
CA ARG A 63 -10.06 18.00 26.73
C ARG A 63 -10.20 17.08 25.53
N LEU A 64 -9.09 16.79 24.87
CA LEU A 64 -9.01 15.87 23.73
C LEU A 64 -8.25 14.62 24.19
N VAL A 65 -8.89 13.46 24.07
CA VAL A 65 -8.26 12.16 24.31
C VAL A 65 -8.21 11.42 22.99
N LEU A 66 -7.01 11.04 22.55
CA LEU A 66 -6.77 10.27 21.34
C LEU A 66 -6.45 8.83 21.70
N GLY A 67 -7.11 7.86 21.04
CA GLY A 67 -6.93 6.43 21.27
C GLY A 67 -6.19 5.75 20.11
N TYR A 68 -5.21 4.90 20.44
CA TYR A 68 -4.40 4.16 19.49
C TYR A 68 -4.30 2.69 19.88
N PRO A 69 -4.22 1.75 18.93
CA PRO A 69 -4.08 0.33 19.23
C PRO A 69 -2.77 0.02 19.96
N ASP A 70 -2.71 -1.10 20.66
CA ASP A 70 -1.55 -1.50 21.48
C ASP A 70 -0.28 -1.72 20.64
N GLU A 71 -0.46 -2.13 19.40
CA GLU A 71 0.61 -2.35 18.42
C GLU A 71 1.30 -1.06 17.98
N ALA A 72 0.63 0.07 18.14
CA ALA A 72 1.23 1.38 17.92
C ALA A 72 2.19 1.71 19.06
N LYS A 73 3.43 2.00 18.73
CA LYS A 73 4.44 2.45 19.71
C LYS A 73 4.55 3.96 19.62
N PRO A 74 3.95 4.71 20.55
CA PRO A 74 4.09 6.16 20.56
C PRO A 74 5.50 6.58 20.92
N ALA A 75 5.93 7.73 20.41
CA ALA A 75 7.07 8.44 20.99
C ALA A 75 6.67 8.82 22.42
N LEU A 76 7.39 8.24 23.40
CA LEU A 76 7.01 8.35 24.82
C LEU A 76 7.25 9.77 25.31
N ASP A 77 6.16 10.54 25.42
CA ASP A 77 6.07 11.80 26.17
C ASP A 77 5.17 11.57 27.40
N GLU A 78 5.27 12.45 28.40
CA GLU A 78 4.51 12.39 29.67
C GLU A 78 2.97 12.35 29.49
N GLN A 79 2.49 12.62 28.29
CA GLN A 79 1.06 12.68 27.97
C GLN A 79 0.45 11.31 27.63
N TRP A 80 1.26 10.27 27.49
CA TRP A 80 0.81 8.94 27.11
C TRP A 80 0.46 8.09 28.32
N GLN A 81 -0.75 7.53 28.30
CA GLN A 81 -1.21 6.57 29.31
C GLN A 81 -1.74 5.32 28.63
N LYS A 82 -1.30 4.16 29.14
CA LYS A 82 -1.80 2.87 28.72
C LYS A 82 -3.03 2.53 29.55
N GLN A 83 -4.20 2.42 28.93
CA GLN A 83 -5.45 2.11 29.61
C GLN A 83 -6.18 0.96 28.94
N TYR A 84 -6.82 0.11 29.77
CA TYR A 84 -7.75 -0.91 29.30
C TYR A 84 -9.08 -0.26 28.94
N TYR A 85 -9.49 -0.39 27.70
CA TYR A 85 -10.81 0.04 27.26
C TYR A 85 -11.79 -1.14 27.31
N ARG A 86 -13.05 -0.87 27.59
CA ARG A 86 -14.27 -1.71 27.80
C ARG A 86 -14.27 -3.22 27.40
N SER A 87 -13.28 -3.76 26.73
CA SER A 87 -13.24 -5.12 26.17
C SER A 87 -11.88 -5.81 26.34
N ASN A 88 -11.15 -5.57 27.43
CA ASN A 88 -9.79 -6.11 27.64
C ASN A 88 -8.77 -5.77 26.52
N ILE A 89 -9.08 -4.83 25.62
CA ILE A 89 -8.14 -4.36 24.61
C ILE A 89 -7.30 -3.26 25.23
N LEU A 90 -6.01 -3.51 25.33
CA LEU A 90 -5.05 -2.53 25.78
C LEU A 90 -4.90 -1.46 24.68
N SER A 91 -5.00 -0.20 25.03
CA SER A 91 -4.87 0.91 24.09
C SER A 91 -4.01 2.03 24.67
N TRP A 92 -3.25 2.69 23.82
CA TRP A 92 -2.54 3.90 24.17
C TRP A 92 -3.46 5.10 24.06
N ASN A 93 -3.50 5.93 25.11
CA ASN A 93 -4.27 7.16 25.12
C ASN A 93 -3.36 8.36 25.35
N ALA A 94 -3.51 9.36 24.49
CA ALA A 94 -2.87 10.67 24.66
C ALA A 94 -3.92 11.69 25.06
N GLU A 95 -3.73 12.36 26.20
CA GLU A 95 -4.64 13.38 26.69
C GLU A 95 -4.05 14.78 26.50
N TYR A 96 -4.83 15.64 25.87
CA TYR A 96 -4.48 17.05 25.66
C TYR A 96 -5.54 17.95 26.29
N ARG A 97 -5.10 18.90 27.10
CA ARG A 97 -5.94 19.97 27.66
C ARG A 97 -5.58 21.28 27.04
N MET A 98 -6.54 21.98 26.51
CA MET A 98 -6.28 23.20 25.76
C MET A 98 -7.39 24.23 25.96
N THR A 99 -7.05 25.49 25.75
CA THR A 99 -7.99 26.61 25.61
C THR A 99 -7.98 27.08 24.18
N ILE A 100 -9.14 27.17 23.55
CA ILE A 100 -9.23 27.56 22.14
C ILE A 100 -9.95 28.91 22.06
N ARG A 101 -9.23 29.94 21.58
CA ARG A 101 -9.75 31.27 21.38
C ARG A 101 -10.80 31.28 20.25
N GLY A 102 -11.68 32.25 20.28
CA GLY A 102 -12.71 32.40 19.22
C GLY A 102 -12.10 32.52 17.83
N ARG A 103 -12.66 31.78 16.88
CA ARG A 103 -12.22 31.71 15.47
C ARG A 103 -10.74 31.31 15.31
N ARG A 104 -10.26 30.45 16.18
CA ARG A 104 -8.89 29.91 16.14
C ARG A 104 -8.94 28.39 16.16
N SER A 105 -7.89 27.80 15.67
CA SER A 105 -7.63 26.36 15.72
C SER A 105 -6.39 26.06 16.53
N VAL A 106 -6.35 24.86 17.10
CA VAL A 106 -5.18 24.28 17.75
C VAL A 106 -4.90 22.93 17.12
N THR A 107 -3.68 22.71 16.67
CA THR A 107 -3.24 21.45 16.07
C THR A 107 -2.29 20.73 17.03
N GLN A 108 -2.59 19.46 17.29
CA GLN A 108 -1.70 18.53 18.00
C GLN A 108 -1.11 17.55 17.00
N GLN A 109 0.19 17.31 17.12
CA GLN A 109 0.90 16.31 16.33
C GLN A 109 1.25 15.13 17.21
N VAL A 110 0.91 13.93 16.74
CA VAL A 110 1.16 12.68 17.43
C VAL A 110 1.98 11.80 16.52
N THR A 111 3.17 11.44 16.95
CA THR A 111 4.10 10.58 16.21
C THR A 111 4.14 9.19 16.84
N MET A 112 4.03 8.17 16.01
CA MET A 112 4.07 6.77 16.42
C MET A 112 4.74 5.89 15.39
N THR A 113 5.11 4.68 15.80
CA THR A 113 5.68 3.65 14.93
C THR A 113 4.86 2.38 15.02
N PHE A 114 4.75 1.67 13.89
CA PHE A 114 4.10 0.36 13.81
C PHE A 114 5.16 -0.68 13.44
N GLY A 115 5.20 -1.78 14.19
CA GLY A 115 6.22 -2.81 13.97
C GLY A 115 5.83 -3.82 12.90
N GLU A 116 4.54 -4.11 12.74
CA GLU A 116 4.05 -5.17 11.89
C GLU A 116 3.13 -4.67 10.79
N ARG A 117 3.02 -5.43 9.72
CA ARG A 117 2.11 -5.19 8.61
C ARG A 117 0.65 -5.29 9.09
N GLY A 118 -0.19 -4.47 8.54
CA GLY A 118 -1.63 -4.56 8.83
C GLY A 118 -2.38 -3.27 8.56
N VAL A 119 -3.67 -3.32 8.80
CA VAL A 119 -4.57 -2.17 8.78
C VAL A 119 -4.89 -1.78 10.21
N TYR A 120 -4.42 -0.64 10.64
CA TYR A 120 -4.66 -0.13 11.99
C TYR A 120 -5.66 1.00 11.96
N ASN A 121 -6.73 0.88 12.75
CA ASN A 121 -7.67 1.97 12.97
C ASN A 121 -7.18 2.77 14.17
N ALA A 122 -6.60 3.94 13.92
CA ALA A 122 -5.89 4.72 14.91
C ALA A 122 -6.33 6.18 14.93
N GLY A 123 -6.24 6.82 16.11
CA GLY A 123 -6.61 8.21 16.32
C GLY A 123 -8.10 8.42 16.46
N GLY A 124 -8.84 7.43 17.00
CA GLY A 124 -10.17 7.67 17.53
C GLY A 124 -10.10 8.71 18.63
N TYR A 125 -11.08 9.61 18.71
CA TYR A 125 -11.02 10.71 19.65
C TYR A 125 -12.26 10.81 20.54
N HIS A 126 -12.01 11.24 21.77
CA HIS A 126 -13.02 11.73 22.69
C HIS A 126 -12.72 13.19 23.00
N LEU A 127 -13.62 14.07 22.58
CA LEU A 127 -13.55 15.48 22.89
C LEU A 127 -14.57 15.82 23.97
N SER A 128 -14.12 16.43 25.02
CA SER A 128 -14.99 17.04 26.01
C SER A 128 -14.69 18.54 26.13
N ALA A 129 -15.75 19.30 26.19
CA ALA A 129 -15.66 20.75 26.37
C ALA A 129 -16.51 21.15 27.58
N GLY A 130 -15.88 21.85 28.51
CA GLY A 130 -16.49 22.35 29.72
C GLY A 130 -17.14 23.72 29.55
N ASP A 131 -18.05 24.02 30.47
CA ASP A 131 -18.55 25.38 30.65
C ASP A 131 -17.51 26.31 31.28
N LEU A 132 -17.84 27.59 31.43
CA LEU A 132 -16.92 28.57 31.99
C LEU A 132 -16.52 28.30 33.45
N LEU A 133 -17.31 27.58 34.18
CA LEU A 133 -17.10 27.25 35.60
C LEU A 133 -16.67 25.78 35.83
N GLY A 134 -16.69 24.94 34.81
CA GLY A 134 -16.31 23.54 34.91
C GLY A 134 -17.36 22.63 35.56
N PHE A 135 -18.61 23.09 35.73
CA PHE A 135 -19.68 22.28 36.31
C PHE A 135 -20.28 21.26 35.35
N ARG A 136 -20.20 21.52 34.06
CA ARG A 136 -20.74 20.63 33.01
C ARG A 136 -19.73 20.41 31.91
N GLU A 137 -19.60 19.15 31.51
CA GLU A 137 -18.88 18.75 30.33
C GLU A 137 -19.86 18.20 29.30
N SER A 138 -19.73 18.68 28.10
CA SER A 138 -20.35 18.07 26.91
C SER A 138 -19.31 17.26 26.18
N LYS A 139 -19.69 16.06 25.69
CA LYS A 139 -18.76 15.09 25.11
C LYS A 139 -19.20 14.72 23.71
N CYS A 140 -18.24 14.64 22.80
CA CYS A 140 -18.42 14.00 21.50
C CYS A 140 -17.27 13.04 21.25
N HIS A 141 -17.50 12.08 20.39
CA HIS A 141 -16.51 11.09 19.99
C HIS A 141 -16.52 10.94 18.47
N GLY A 142 -15.44 10.48 17.92
CA GLY A 142 -15.34 10.14 16.52
C GLY A 142 -14.35 9.02 16.31
N ASP A 143 -14.56 8.33 15.21
CA ASP A 143 -13.73 7.21 14.83
C ASP A 143 -12.36 7.66 14.33
N GLY A 144 -11.36 6.82 14.52
CA GLY A 144 -10.04 7.00 13.95
C GLY A 144 -10.04 6.83 12.43
N ARG A 145 -8.94 7.23 11.83
CA ARG A 145 -8.68 6.93 10.42
C ARG A 145 -7.75 5.75 10.30
N SER A 146 -8.05 4.85 9.37
CA SER A 146 -7.18 3.71 9.12
C SER A 146 -5.88 4.16 8.47
N ILE A 147 -4.79 3.56 8.95
CA ILE A 147 -3.47 3.60 8.35
C ILE A 147 -3.07 2.18 7.95
N VAL A 148 -2.45 2.02 6.82
CA VAL A 148 -1.96 0.73 6.33
C VAL A 148 -0.45 0.67 6.47
N VAL A 149 0.04 -0.38 7.09
CA VAL A 149 1.47 -0.64 7.23
C VAL A 149 1.86 -1.71 6.22
N MET A 150 2.79 -1.37 5.34
CA MET A 150 3.28 -2.30 4.30
C MET A 150 4.12 -3.44 4.89
N PRO A 151 4.28 -4.58 4.20
CA PRO A 151 5.17 -5.66 4.65
C PRO A 151 6.61 -5.16 4.78
N ARG A 152 7.43 -5.81 5.61
CA ARG A 152 8.89 -5.60 5.64
C ARG A 152 9.53 -6.09 4.34
N HIS A 153 10.78 -5.73 4.10
CA HIS A 153 11.56 -6.35 3.04
C HIS A 153 11.86 -7.81 3.37
N SER A 154 11.94 -8.66 2.35
CA SER A 154 12.43 -10.03 2.52
C SER A 154 13.92 -10.02 2.87
N LYS A 155 14.30 -10.97 3.70
CA LYS A 155 15.71 -11.23 4.07
C LYS A 155 16.37 -12.30 3.18
N GLN A 156 15.64 -12.93 2.28
CA GLN A 156 16.12 -13.98 1.38
C GLN A 156 17.03 -13.40 0.28
N LYS A 157 18.32 -13.30 0.57
CA LYS A 157 19.29 -12.74 -0.39
C LYS A 157 19.37 -13.56 -1.68
N THR A 158 19.38 -14.89 -1.57
CA THR A 158 19.43 -15.81 -2.72
C THR A 158 18.28 -15.63 -3.68
N ALA A 159 17.04 -15.48 -3.16
CA ALA A 159 15.85 -15.20 -3.97
C ALA A 159 15.96 -13.84 -4.69
N LEU A 160 16.41 -12.82 -3.97
CA LEU A 160 16.58 -11.48 -4.54
C LEU A 160 17.70 -11.42 -5.58
N ASP A 161 18.78 -12.17 -5.42
CA ASP A 161 19.87 -12.27 -6.39
C ASP A 161 19.40 -13.01 -7.66
N ALA A 162 18.63 -14.08 -7.50
CA ALA A 162 17.99 -14.77 -8.62
C ALA A 162 17.08 -13.85 -9.44
N VAL A 163 16.28 -13.02 -8.78
CA VAL A 163 15.48 -11.98 -9.44
C VAL A 163 16.37 -10.96 -10.18
N GLY A 164 17.50 -10.57 -9.56
CA GLY A 164 18.47 -9.66 -10.20
C GLY A 164 19.06 -10.22 -11.49
N GLY A 165 19.45 -11.49 -11.48
CA GLY A 165 19.92 -12.24 -12.65
C GLY A 165 18.83 -12.36 -13.71
N PHE A 166 17.63 -12.77 -13.33
CA PHE A 166 16.48 -12.89 -14.22
C PHE A 166 16.14 -11.56 -14.92
N ILE A 167 16.11 -10.47 -14.17
CA ILE A 167 15.89 -9.13 -14.73
C ILE A 167 17.01 -8.76 -15.73
N GLY A 168 18.27 -9.11 -15.40
CA GLY A 168 19.40 -8.92 -16.31
C GLY A 168 19.21 -9.67 -17.62
N ASP A 169 18.86 -10.97 -17.55
CA ASP A 169 18.62 -11.81 -18.72
C ASP A 169 17.45 -11.31 -19.58
N VAL A 170 16.38 -10.86 -18.95
CA VAL A 170 15.21 -10.26 -19.64
C VAL A 170 15.61 -8.98 -20.35
N SER A 171 16.43 -8.14 -19.71
CA SER A 171 16.91 -6.89 -20.28
C SER A 171 17.85 -7.12 -21.47
N VAL A 172 18.77 -8.06 -21.38
CA VAL A 172 19.72 -8.40 -22.46
C VAL A 172 18.97 -8.96 -23.68
N LYS A 173 18.02 -9.86 -23.47
CA LYS A 173 17.22 -10.42 -24.57
C LYS A 173 16.31 -9.40 -25.27
N ARG A 174 16.08 -8.23 -24.67
CA ARG A 174 15.40 -7.09 -25.32
C ARG A 174 16.08 -6.67 -26.63
N PHE A 175 17.40 -6.78 -26.72
CA PHE A 175 18.18 -6.40 -27.89
C PHE A 175 18.33 -7.51 -28.96
N ILE A 176 17.74 -8.69 -28.74
CA ILE A 176 17.95 -9.84 -29.64
C ILE A 176 16.73 -10.14 -30.52
N LEU A 177 15.53 -9.66 -30.18
CA LEU A 177 14.33 -9.87 -30.98
C LEU A 177 14.14 -8.72 -31.98
N GLU A 178 14.39 -9.01 -33.25
CA GLU A 178 14.07 -8.14 -34.37
C GLU A 178 12.54 -8.06 -34.53
N ASP A 179 11.98 -6.84 -34.60
CA ASP A 179 10.58 -6.65 -34.96
C ASP A 179 10.44 -6.71 -36.51
N PRO A 180 9.81 -7.75 -37.04
CA PRO A 180 9.69 -7.91 -38.49
C PRO A 180 8.83 -6.82 -39.18
N ILE A 181 8.14 -5.98 -38.39
CA ILE A 181 7.23 -4.94 -38.93
C ILE A 181 7.93 -3.60 -39.03
N LEU A 182 8.81 -3.26 -38.07
CA LEU A 182 9.53 -1.98 -38.03
C LEU A 182 10.86 -2.08 -38.78
N THR A 183 10.89 -1.65 -40.02
CA THR A 183 12.12 -1.54 -40.81
C THR A 183 12.76 -0.17 -40.56
N THR A 184 13.92 -0.14 -39.91
CA THR A 184 14.71 1.10 -39.66
C THR A 184 15.60 1.51 -40.82
N GLY A 185 15.93 0.57 -41.69
CA GLY A 185 16.83 0.83 -42.80
C GLY A 185 17.03 -0.38 -43.69
N PHE A 186 17.96 -0.22 -44.63
CA PHE A 186 18.41 -1.26 -45.55
C PHE A 186 19.94 -1.30 -45.53
N ARG A 187 20.52 -2.48 -45.63
CA ARG A 187 21.96 -2.69 -45.76
C ARG A 187 22.26 -3.71 -46.83
N ASP A 188 23.49 -3.76 -47.26
CA ASP A 188 23.93 -4.73 -48.24
C ASP A 188 23.87 -6.17 -47.73
N TYR A 189 23.48 -7.10 -48.56
CA TYR A 189 23.45 -8.52 -48.29
C TYR A 189 24.85 -9.09 -48.09
N THR A 190 25.09 -9.77 -46.97
CA THR A 190 26.41 -10.34 -46.63
C THR A 190 26.52 -11.84 -46.90
N GLY A 191 25.48 -12.49 -47.42
CA GLY A 191 25.43 -13.92 -47.72
C GLY A 191 25.04 -14.81 -46.55
N ARG A 192 24.76 -14.24 -45.35
CA ARG A 192 24.39 -14.98 -44.15
C ARG A 192 22.92 -14.81 -43.75
N GLU A 193 22.23 -13.86 -44.32
CA GLU A 193 20.86 -13.54 -44.00
C GLU A 193 19.88 -14.42 -44.78
N PRO A 194 18.72 -14.79 -44.17
CA PRO A 194 17.71 -15.58 -44.88
C PRO A 194 17.07 -14.77 -46.01
N MET A 195 16.74 -15.45 -47.10
CA MET A 195 16.14 -14.83 -48.32
C MET A 195 14.90 -13.98 -48.02
N ARG A 196 14.11 -14.33 -46.97
CA ARG A 196 12.94 -13.54 -46.54
C ARG A 196 13.26 -12.13 -46.04
N ALA A 197 14.50 -11.88 -45.63
CA ALA A 197 14.96 -10.57 -45.19
C ALA A 197 15.33 -9.63 -46.35
N ILE A 198 15.44 -10.13 -47.58
CA ILE A 198 15.80 -9.35 -48.74
C ILE A 198 14.63 -8.46 -49.14
N SER A 199 14.90 -7.17 -49.31
CA SER A 199 13.94 -6.21 -49.87
C SER A 199 14.13 -6.11 -51.39
N TRP A 200 13.30 -6.84 -52.13
CA TRP A 200 13.35 -6.87 -53.59
C TRP A 200 13.13 -5.50 -54.22
N THR A 201 12.28 -4.67 -53.61
CA THR A 201 12.02 -3.30 -54.11
C THR A 201 13.26 -2.41 -53.98
N ARG A 202 13.98 -2.49 -52.86
CA ARG A 202 15.23 -1.74 -52.67
C ARG A 202 16.39 -2.30 -53.47
N THR A 203 16.46 -3.62 -53.61
CA THR A 203 17.44 -4.30 -54.48
C THR A 203 17.33 -3.81 -55.89
N ALA A 204 16.13 -3.67 -56.47
CA ALA A 204 15.89 -3.19 -57.79
C ALA A 204 16.32 -1.70 -57.99
N GLN A 205 16.22 -0.90 -56.93
CA GLN A 205 16.64 0.52 -56.96
C GLN A 205 18.14 0.71 -56.78
N ALA A 206 18.78 -0.13 -55.93
CA ALA A 206 20.19 0.03 -55.58
C ALA A 206 21.15 -0.76 -56.50
N GLY A 207 20.64 -1.69 -57.31
CA GLY A 207 21.46 -2.55 -58.17
C GLY A 207 22.28 -3.61 -57.43
N ALA A 208 22.13 -3.71 -56.08
CA ALA A 208 22.76 -4.69 -55.22
C ALA A 208 21.74 -5.26 -54.23
N LEU A 209 21.93 -6.52 -53.81
CA LEU A 209 21.01 -7.16 -52.86
C LEU A 209 20.95 -6.40 -51.53
N GLN A 210 19.76 -5.90 -51.20
CA GLN A 210 19.51 -5.13 -50.00
C GLN A 210 18.67 -5.93 -49.01
N VAL A 211 19.13 -5.97 -47.72
CA VAL A 211 18.43 -6.63 -46.62
C VAL A 211 17.76 -5.58 -45.75
N LYS A 212 16.55 -5.88 -45.33
CA LYS A 212 15.83 -5.05 -44.37
C LYS A 212 16.56 -5.09 -43.03
N GLN A 213 16.77 -3.92 -42.45
CA GLN A 213 17.26 -3.74 -41.10
C GLN A 213 16.06 -3.46 -40.21
N TYR A 214 15.79 -4.35 -39.27
CA TYR A 214 14.63 -4.26 -38.36
C TYR A 214 15.01 -3.54 -37.08
N ASP A 215 14.07 -2.86 -36.46
CA ASP A 215 14.25 -2.31 -35.11
C ASP A 215 14.02 -3.39 -34.04
N TYR A 216 14.70 -3.21 -32.92
CA TYR A 216 14.60 -4.12 -31.77
C TYR A 216 13.62 -3.53 -30.77
N THR A 217 12.32 -3.58 -31.06
CA THR A 217 11.28 -2.91 -30.24
C THR A 217 10.36 -3.84 -29.46
N ALA A 218 10.72 -5.07 -29.22
CA ALA A 218 9.93 -5.88 -28.28
C ALA A 218 10.25 -5.45 -26.83
N GLU A 219 9.53 -4.47 -26.31
CA GLU A 219 9.52 -4.21 -24.86
C GLU A 219 9.02 -5.46 -24.15
N ARG A 220 9.91 -6.10 -23.38
CA ARG A 220 9.48 -7.21 -22.52
C ARG A 220 8.87 -6.64 -21.25
N HIS A 221 7.68 -7.09 -20.97
CA HIS A 221 6.92 -6.73 -19.79
C HIS A 221 7.08 -7.83 -18.74
N ILE A 222 7.26 -7.46 -17.49
CA ILE A 222 7.33 -8.42 -16.40
C ILE A 222 5.97 -8.44 -15.71
N VAL A 223 5.44 -9.64 -15.46
CA VAL A 223 4.23 -9.83 -14.67
C VAL A 223 4.60 -10.57 -13.40
N VAL A 224 4.32 -9.95 -12.26
CA VAL A 224 4.50 -10.55 -10.94
C VAL A 224 3.21 -11.28 -10.58
N LEU A 225 3.32 -12.59 -10.37
CA LEU A 225 2.21 -13.45 -9.94
C LEU A 225 2.42 -13.83 -8.48
N LEU A 226 1.52 -13.39 -7.62
CA LEU A 226 1.51 -13.75 -6.20
C LEU A 226 0.45 -14.84 -5.96
N ASN A 227 0.89 -16.02 -5.56
CA ASN A 227 0.05 -17.10 -5.09
C ASN A 227 0.07 -17.15 -3.56
N VAL A 228 -1.12 -17.21 -2.96
CA VAL A 228 -1.29 -17.35 -1.50
C VAL A 228 -2.03 -18.63 -1.12
N GLU A 229 -2.36 -19.50 -2.11
CA GLU A 229 -3.07 -20.75 -1.88
C GLU A 229 -2.24 -21.69 -1.03
N GLY A 230 -2.84 -22.18 0.07
CA GLY A 230 -2.20 -23.17 0.96
C GLY A 230 -1.06 -22.63 1.83
N ALA A 231 -0.86 -21.31 1.87
CA ALA A 231 0.15 -20.69 2.71
C ALA A 231 -0.22 -20.81 4.19
N ASP A 232 0.74 -21.20 5.02
CA ASP A 232 0.69 -20.91 6.45
C ASP A 232 0.99 -19.43 6.72
N GLU A 233 0.83 -18.98 7.97
CA GLU A 233 1.01 -17.57 8.33
C GLU A 233 2.42 -17.05 8.02
N GLN A 234 3.45 -17.86 8.28
CA GLN A 234 4.84 -17.47 8.04
C GLN A 234 5.16 -17.42 6.54
N GLN A 235 4.71 -18.40 5.78
CA GLN A 235 4.84 -18.45 4.33
C GLN A 235 4.11 -17.30 3.67
N PHE A 236 2.91 -17.00 4.13
CA PHE A 236 2.11 -15.89 3.63
C PHE A 236 2.84 -14.55 3.82
N GLU A 237 3.32 -14.28 5.04
CA GLU A 237 4.07 -13.07 5.33
C GLU A 237 5.34 -12.94 4.47
N GLU A 238 6.06 -14.06 4.29
CA GLU A 238 7.28 -14.03 3.47
C GLU A 238 6.98 -13.83 1.98
N CYS A 239 5.89 -14.42 1.45
CA CYS A 239 5.42 -14.14 0.10
C CYS A 239 5.12 -12.65 -0.12
N LEU A 240 4.49 -11.99 0.86
CA LEU A 240 4.24 -10.55 0.78
C LEU A 240 5.53 -9.73 0.85
N ARG A 241 6.49 -10.12 1.69
CA ARG A 241 7.82 -9.48 1.79
C ARG A 241 8.62 -9.61 0.49
N LEU A 242 8.62 -10.81 -0.09
CA LEU A 242 9.24 -11.06 -1.39
C LEU A 242 8.59 -10.23 -2.47
N THR A 243 7.26 -10.18 -2.51
CA THR A 243 6.51 -9.38 -3.50
C THR A 243 6.88 -7.91 -3.41
N ARG A 244 6.92 -7.32 -2.20
CA ARG A 244 7.39 -5.95 -2.00
C ARG A 244 8.79 -5.76 -2.57
N SER A 245 9.74 -6.62 -2.16
CA SER A 245 11.15 -6.49 -2.55
C SER A 245 11.34 -6.62 -4.07
N VAL A 246 10.56 -7.49 -4.72
CA VAL A 246 10.56 -7.65 -6.18
C VAL A 246 10.02 -6.41 -6.88
N CYS A 247 8.86 -5.91 -6.46
CA CYS A 247 8.25 -4.72 -7.06
C CYS A 247 9.14 -3.49 -6.92
N GLU A 248 9.74 -3.25 -5.74
CA GLU A 248 10.68 -2.16 -5.53
C GLU A 248 11.94 -2.30 -6.40
N LYS A 249 12.44 -3.53 -6.58
CA LYS A 249 13.60 -3.78 -7.46
C LYS A 249 13.29 -3.51 -8.93
N LEU A 250 12.07 -3.82 -9.38
CA LEU A 250 11.60 -3.48 -10.73
C LEU A 250 11.47 -1.97 -10.92
N GLU A 251 10.94 -1.24 -9.92
CA GLU A 251 10.88 0.22 -9.93
C GLU A 251 12.27 0.86 -9.98
N GLN A 252 13.22 0.38 -9.19
CA GLN A 252 14.61 0.86 -9.20
C GLN A 252 15.28 0.67 -10.57
N LYS A 253 14.96 -0.44 -11.26
CA LYS A 253 15.46 -0.73 -12.60
C LYS A 253 14.65 -0.04 -13.70
N LYS A 254 13.58 0.68 -13.36
CA LYS A 254 12.65 1.35 -14.28
C LYS A 254 12.06 0.40 -15.34
N ILE A 255 11.70 -0.80 -14.91
CA ILE A 255 11.08 -1.82 -15.75
C ILE A 255 9.59 -1.83 -15.48
N PRO A 256 8.73 -1.57 -16.48
CA PRO A 256 7.29 -1.65 -16.32
C PRO A 256 6.86 -3.08 -15.95
N TYR A 257 5.93 -3.19 -15.01
CA TYR A 257 5.45 -4.49 -14.56
C TYR A 257 3.96 -4.49 -14.26
N GLY A 258 3.34 -5.63 -14.49
CA GLY A 258 1.98 -5.94 -14.06
C GLY A 258 2.00 -6.75 -12.77
N PHE A 259 0.90 -6.75 -12.06
CA PHE A 259 0.74 -7.53 -10.82
C PHE A 259 -0.58 -8.30 -10.85
N ARG A 260 -0.55 -9.58 -10.46
CA ARG A 260 -1.74 -10.43 -10.36
C ARG A 260 -1.64 -11.35 -9.15
N THR A 261 -2.77 -11.60 -8.49
CA THR A 261 -2.83 -12.48 -7.32
C THR A 261 -4.18 -13.20 -7.22
N ASN A 262 -4.18 -14.35 -6.56
CA ASN A 262 -5.37 -15.07 -6.14
C ASN A 262 -5.81 -14.72 -4.70
N GLY A 263 -5.04 -13.90 -3.99
CA GLY A 263 -5.34 -13.45 -2.63
C GLY A 263 -6.29 -12.25 -2.57
N ASN A 264 -6.84 -12.02 -1.39
CA ASN A 264 -7.62 -10.83 -1.08
C ASN A 264 -6.70 -9.67 -0.71
N LEU A 265 -6.52 -8.73 -1.62
CA LEU A 265 -5.74 -7.52 -1.41
C LEU A 265 -6.65 -6.29 -1.55
N PRO A 266 -7.26 -5.82 -0.47
CA PRO A 266 -8.01 -4.57 -0.49
C PRO A 266 -7.10 -3.39 -0.86
N GLY A 267 -7.51 -2.61 -1.85
CA GLY A 267 -6.78 -1.43 -2.29
C GLY A 267 -7.41 -0.12 -1.82
N PRO A 268 -6.78 1.01 -2.08
CA PRO A 268 -7.34 2.33 -1.76
C PRO A 268 -8.63 2.62 -2.56
N VAL A 269 -8.77 2.02 -3.73
CA VAL A 269 -9.97 2.07 -4.56
C VAL A 269 -10.23 0.66 -5.10
N GLY A 270 -11.09 -0.12 -4.42
CA GLY A 270 -11.42 -1.49 -4.82
C GLY A 270 -10.36 -2.53 -4.44
N LYS A 271 -10.26 -3.62 -5.20
CA LYS A 271 -9.32 -4.72 -4.92
C LYS A 271 -8.11 -4.69 -5.85
N VAL A 272 -6.93 -4.95 -5.30
CA VAL A 272 -5.66 -5.05 -6.05
C VAL A 272 -5.41 -6.51 -6.43
N THR A 273 -6.30 -7.12 -7.23
CA THR A 273 -6.14 -8.52 -7.66
C THR A 273 -5.47 -8.65 -9.02
N THR A 274 -5.68 -7.67 -9.88
CA THR A 274 -5.08 -7.61 -11.22
C THR A 274 -4.76 -6.15 -11.52
N MET A 275 -3.47 -5.85 -11.59
CA MET A 275 -3.00 -4.54 -12.02
C MET A 275 -2.37 -4.65 -13.40
N VAL A 276 -2.82 -3.78 -14.28
CA VAL A 276 -2.24 -3.61 -15.59
C VAL A 276 -0.81 -3.08 -15.42
N GLU A 277 0.00 -3.33 -16.41
CA GLU A 277 1.36 -2.84 -16.48
C GLU A 277 1.46 -1.34 -16.19
N GLY A 278 2.39 -0.99 -15.33
CA GLY A 278 2.65 0.37 -14.90
C GLY A 278 4.07 0.51 -14.34
N LEU A 279 4.46 1.77 -14.14
CA LEU A 279 5.72 2.16 -13.53
C LEU A 279 5.50 3.45 -12.74
N GLY A 280 6.21 3.61 -11.66
CA GLY A 280 6.21 4.82 -10.83
C GLY A 280 5.58 4.62 -9.46
N LEU A 281 5.84 5.58 -8.58
CA LEU A 281 5.49 5.50 -7.16
C LEU A 281 4.00 5.26 -6.90
N GLN A 282 3.10 5.77 -7.75
CA GLN A 282 1.67 5.57 -7.59
C GLN A 282 1.28 4.11 -7.84
N HIS A 283 1.87 3.48 -8.86
CA HIS A 283 1.66 2.07 -9.19
C HIS A 283 2.16 1.19 -8.05
N LEU A 284 3.41 1.41 -7.61
CA LEU A 284 4.02 0.70 -6.49
C LEU A 284 3.20 0.87 -5.20
N ASN A 285 2.85 2.11 -4.82
CA ASN A 285 2.10 2.38 -3.59
C ASN A 285 0.73 1.70 -3.58
N THR A 286 0.08 1.57 -4.72
CA THR A 286 -1.20 0.84 -4.82
C THR A 286 -1.02 -0.63 -4.50
N ILE A 287 0.04 -1.26 -5.04
CA ILE A 287 0.38 -2.66 -4.74
C ILE A 287 0.76 -2.81 -3.27
N LEU A 288 1.65 -1.94 -2.75
CA LEU A 288 2.08 -1.98 -1.35
C LEU A 288 0.93 -1.79 -0.36
N TYR A 289 -0.04 -0.92 -0.70
CA TYR A 289 -1.26 -0.76 0.08
C TYR A 289 -2.06 -2.07 0.10
N GLY A 290 -2.25 -2.72 -1.05
CA GLY A 290 -2.89 -4.02 -1.14
C GLY A 290 -2.17 -5.10 -0.33
N LEU A 291 -0.83 -5.18 -0.42
CA LEU A 291 -0.03 -6.10 0.37
C LEU A 291 -0.14 -5.84 1.87
N GLY A 292 -0.16 -4.56 2.28
CA GLY A 292 -0.36 -4.17 3.67
C GLY A 292 -1.73 -4.54 4.21
N SER A 293 -2.76 -4.49 3.36
CA SER A 293 -4.15 -4.78 3.72
C SER A 293 -4.57 -6.24 3.53
N ALA A 294 -3.68 -7.10 3.03
CA ALA A 294 -3.98 -8.49 2.75
C ALA A 294 -4.32 -9.27 4.03
N ASP A 295 -5.38 -10.08 3.98
CA ASP A 295 -5.90 -10.83 5.14
C ASP A 295 -5.65 -12.35 5.08
N GLY A 296 -4.88 -12.83 4.09
CA GLY A 296 -4.56 -14.25 3.91
C GLY A 296 -5.66 -15.05 3.23
N THR A 297 -6.82 -14.48 2.93
CA THR A 297 -7.89 -15.22 2.23
C THR A 297 -7.54 -15.40 0.75
N CYS A 298 -7.78 -16.60 0.24
CA CYS A 298 -7.60 -16.96 -1.16
C CYS A 298 -8.96 -16.99 -1.86
N PHE A 299 -9.14 -16.20 -2.93
CA PHE A 299 -10.42 -16.20 -3.67
C PHE A 299 -10.52 -17.29 -4.73
N HIS A 300 -9.39 -17.63 -5.35
CA HIS A 300 -9.34 -18.56 -6.45
C HIS A 300 -8.10 -19.45 -6.34
N SER A 301 -8.18 -20.67 -6.92
CA SER A 301 -7.01 -21.53 -6.99
C SER A 301 -5.91 -20.91 -7.87
N PHE A 302 -4.66 -21.26 -7.60
CA PHE A 302 -3.53 -20.82 -8.42
C PHE A 302 -3.66 -21.25 -9.89
N ARG A 303 -4.26 -22.42 -10.13
CA ARG A 303 -4.60 -22.88 -11.48
C ARG A 303 -5.52 -21.90 -12.22
N TYR A 304 -6.50 -21.34 -11.53
CA TYR A 304 -7.38 -20.33 -12.12
C TYR A 304 -6.61 -19.05 -12.48
N LEU A 305 -5.74 -18.58 -11.58
CA LEU A 305 -4.89 -17.41 -11.82
C LEU A 305 -3.99 -17.61 -13.05
N VAL A 306 -3.34 -18.77 -13.17
CA VAL A 306 -2.49 -19.11 -14.31
C VAL A 306 -3.29 -19.13 -15.60
N ARG A 307 -4.47 -19.79 -15.63
CA ARG A 307 -5.32 -19.83 -16.82
C ARG A 307 -5.81 -18.45 -17.23
N GLN A 308 -6.22 -17.62 -16.28
CA GLN A 308 -6.61 -16.24 -16.54
C GLN A 308 -5.44 -15.43 -17.12
N THR A 309 -4.26 -15.62 -16.59
CA THR A 309 -3.03 -14.98 -17.06
C THR A 309 -2.73 -15.39 -18.51
N LEU A 310 -2.82 -16.67 -18.83
CA LEU A 310 -2.59 -17.17 -20.17
C LEU A 310 -3.61 -16.65 -21.20
N ARG A 311 -4.87 -16.43 -20.80
CA ARG A 311 -5.91 -15.86 -21.68
C ARG A 311 -5.68 -14.38 -22.04
N THR A 312 -5.08 -13.63 -21.11
CA THR A 312 -4.87 -12.17 -21.23
C THR A 312 -3.43 -11.79 -21.56
N ARG A 313 -2.58 -12.79 -21.82
CA ARG A 313 -1.13 -12.58 -22.05
C ARG A 313 -0.86 -11.79 -23.32
N LYS A 314 0.21 -11.02 -23.28
CA LYS A 314 0.87 -10.43 -24.44
C LYS A 314 2.05 -11.32 -24.88
N SER A 315 2.43 -11.27 -26.14
CA SER A 315 3.46 -12.16 -26.73
C SER A 315 4.86 -12.02 -26.13
N SER A 316 5.15 -10.95 -25.41
CA SER A 316 6.52 -10.64 -24.88
C SER A 316 6.58 -10.58 -23.34
N GLU A 317 5.63 -11.19 -22.63
CA GLU A 317 5.62 -11.17 -21.16
C GLU A 317 6.60 -12.20 -20.56
N ALA A 318 7.35 -11.78 -19.54
CA ALA A 318 8.13 -12.62 -18.66
C ALA A 318 7.48 -12.66 -17.27
N TYR A 319 7.63 -13.75 -16.53
CA TYR A 319 6.89 -13.95 -15.30
C TYR A 319 7.80 -14.18 -14.11
N ILE A 320 7.47 -13.50 -12.99
CA ILE A 320 8.02 -13.79 -11.67
C ILE A 320 6.88 -14.36 -10.83
N VAL A 321 6.98 -15.61 -10.44
CA VAL A 321 5.97 -16.32 -9.63
C VAL A 321 6.47 -16.38 -8.20
N ILE A 322 5.66 -15.86 -7.28
CA ILE A 322 5.89 -15.92 -5.84
C ILE A 322 4.83 -16.83 -5.24
N THR A 323 5.25 -17.90 -4.58
CA THR A 323 4.36 -18.95 -4.07
C THR A 323 4.85 -19.46 -2.72
N PRO A 324 3.94 -19.88 -1.82
CA PRO A 324 4.33 -20.48 -0.54
C PRO A 324 5.19 -21.74 -0.72
N ASP A 325 4.76 -22.61 -1.62
CA ASP A 325 5.44 -23.86 -2.00
C ASP A 325 5.31 -24.05 -3.53
N ASP A 326 6.21 -24.83 -4.13
CA ASP A 326 6.18 -25.18 -5.56
C ASP A 326 5.92 -26.67 -5.80
N LYS A 327 5.38 -27.38 -4.82
CA LYS A 327 5.09 -28.82 -4.87
C LYS A 327 3.69 -29.11 -5.41
N GLY A 328 3.48 -30.35 -5.81
CA GLY A 328 2.16 -30.88 -6.21
C GLY A 328 1.49 -30.12 -7.35
N SER A 329 0.27 -29.65 -7.13
CA SER A 329 -0.54 -28.96 -8.14
C SER A 329 0.06 -27.62 -8.58
N VAL A 330 0.77 -26.95 -7.68
CA VAL A 330 1.41 -25.64 -7.96
C VAL A 330 2.53 -25.84 -8.99
N HIS A 331 3.39 -26.87 -8.80
CA HIS A 331 4.45 -27.22 -9.73
C HIS A 331 3.91 -27.50 -11.14
N THR A 332 2.84 -28.28 -11.23
CA THR A 332 2.18 -28.58 -12.52
C THR A 332 1.70 -27.29 -13.20
N CYS A 333 1.09 -26.37 -12.44
CA CYS A 333 0.64 -25.09 -12.99
C CYS A 333 1.78 -24.20 -13.47
N ILE A 334 2.92 -24.19 -12.76
CA ILE A 334 4.12 -23.46 -13.17
C ILE A 334 4.70 -24.05 -14.45
N GLN A 335 4.71 -25.38 -14.59
CA GLN A 335 5.12 -26.05 -15.83
C GLN A 335 4.16 -25.73 -16.99
N GLU A 336 2.82 -25.77 -16.77
CA GLU A 336 1.83 -25.34 -17.77
C GLU A 336 2.11 -23.91 -18.24
N LEU A 337 2.39 -22.98 -17.32
CA LEU A 337 2.76 -21.61 -17.63
C LEU A 337 4.05 -21.54 -18.45
N SER A 338 5.09 -22.23 -18.03
CA SER A 338 6.40 -22.26 -18.71
C SER A 338 6.31 -22.78 -20.14
N ASN A 339 5.60 -23.89 -20.32
CA ASN A 339 5.41 -24.49 -21.65
C ASN A 339 4.57 -23.60 -22.58
N ALA A 340 3.57 -22.91 -22.03
CA ALA A 340 2.69 -22.06 -22.83
C ALA A 340 3.34 -20.73 -23.24
N VAL A 341 4.27 -20.22 -22.42
CA VAL A 341 4.86 -18.88 -22.62
C VAL A 341 6.13 -18.93 -23.45
N GLY A 342 6.93 -20.00 -23.35
CA GLY A 342 8.21 -20.14 -24.04
C GLY A 342 9.27 -19.09 -23.61
N THR A 343 9.00 -18.33 -22.55
CA THR A 343 9.90 -17.35 -21.93
C THR A 343 10.36 -17.87 -20.56
N PRO A 344 11.53 -17.45 -20.06
CA PRO A 344 11.98 -17.84 -18.75
C PRO A 344 11.02 -17.36 -17.67
N ILE A 345 10.82 -18.20 -16.64
CA ILE A 345 10.02 -17.88 -15.45
C ILE A 345 10.96 -17.94 -14.25
N CYS A 346 10.89 -16.90 -13.41
CA CYS A 346 11.55 -16.88 -12.12
C CYS A 346 10.56 -17.32 -11.04
N VAL A 347 10.86 -18.37 -10.29
CA VAL A 347 10.01 -18.87 -9.20
C VAL A 347 10.66 -18.58 -7.87
N LEU A 348 9.94 -17.90 -6.97
CA LEU A 348 10.36 -17.56 -5.63
C LEU A 348 9.44 -18.26 -4.62
N ARG A 349 10.03 -18.82 -3.56
CA ARG A 349 9.30 -19.56 -2.53
C ARG A 349 9.24 -18.76 -1.23
N GLY A 350 8.08 -18.79 -0.58
CA GLY A 350 7.88 -18.23 0.75
C GLY A 350 8.53 -19.05 1.88
N CYS A 351 8.96 -20.26 1.57
CA CYS A 351 9.81 -21.05 2.49
C CYS A 351 11.27 -20.85 2.10
N GLU A 352 12.14 -20.48 3.04
CA GLU A 352 13.55 -20.83 2.89
C GLU A 352 13.63 -22.35 2.90
N GLY A 353 13.98 -22.95 1.76
CA GLY A 353 14.41 -24.34 1.77
C GLY A 353 15.58 -24.46 2.75
N VAL A 354 15.39 -25.21 3.81
CA VAL A 354 16.49 -25.80 4.58
C VAL A 354 17.06 -26.87 3.67
N ASP A 355 17.71 -26.43 2.60
CA ASP A 355 18.51 -27.29 1.72
C ASP A 355 19.95 -26.82 1.86
N GLY A 356 20.67 -27.55 2.66
CA GLY A 356 22.13 -27.50 2.58
C GLY A 356 22.88 -27.49 3.89
N GLN A 357 22.93 -28.63 4.53
CA GLN A 357 24.22 -29.13 5.01
C GLN A 357 24.90 -29.92 3.93
#